data_d659633fdc96ce03630820e348796680
#
_entry.id   d659633fdc96ce03630820e348796680
#
_cell.length_a   1.000
_cell.length_b   1.000
_cell.length_c   1.000
_cell.angle_alpha   90.00
_cell.angle_beta   90.00
_cell.angle_gamma   90.00
#
_symmetry.space_group_name_H-M   'P 1'
#
loop_
_entity.id
_entity.type
_entity.pdbx_description
1 polymer ?
#
loop_
_entity_poly.entity_id
_entity_poly.type
_entity_poly.pdbx_seq_one_letter_code
_entity_poly.pdbx_strand_id
1 'polypeptide(L)'
;MSEELDKRKKKLLQTIIEEYIETAEPVSSGNLVKQLECSSATIRNEMAELEKYGYLEKPHTSAGRIPSQKGYRYYVDELVRDDKLTKKEMEIIKEKLETKVNALEDLAKIATTTLSEITHYTTITIAPDVNNHIIIDIKFVLLGSRVLMAVILTDSGIIRESIIKFDEDINQEQVEDLTFIFKNKLVGKPLETMNSPLEEFIMEEMKTGINIIKKVVEEINKIIMESQQVYLDGANKVIDMPEFKKVDVTKDFLNVLNEKELVSNIINSDLSKDINIYIGEESERDELKNFSIITFNRLLEGKDIGTIGIIGPTRMDYSKVISVMKYISKKINDDYKKDKDKK
;
A
#
# COMPACT_ATOMS: atom_id res chain seq x y z
N MET A 1 -29.80 8.40 12.36
CA MET A 1 -29.78 7.45 13.50
C MET A 1 -29.67 6.05 12.91
N SER A 2 -28.56 5.37 13.09
CA SER A 2 -28.43 3.95 12.72
C SER A 2 -29.32 3.16 13.68
N GLU A 3 -30.37 2.48 13.15
CA GLU A 3 -31.15 1.55 13.96
C GLU A 3 -30.22 0.43 14.44
N GLU A 4 -30.09 0.28 15.73
CA GLU A 4 -29.23 -0.73 16.34
C GLU A 4 -29.81 -2.12 16.06
N LEU A 5 -29.10 -2.93 15.24
CA LEU A 5 -29.52 -4.29 14.92
C LEU A 5 -29.46 -5.16 16.19
N ASP A 6 -30.51 -5.96 16.43
CA ASP A 6 -30.47 -6.97 17.48
C ASP A 6 -29.43 -8.07 17.19
N LYS A 7 -29.06 -8.84 18.21
CA LYS A 7 -28.01 -9.88 18.12
C LYS A 7 -28.28 -10.90 17.00
N ARG A 8 -29.52 -11.21 16.73
CA ARG A 8 -29.89 -12.20 15.71
C ARG A 8 -29.74 -11.64 14.31
N LYS A 9 -30.18 -10.41 14.07
CA LYS A 9 -29.99 -9.73 12.78
C LYS A 9 -28.51 -9.46 12.51
N LYS A 10 -27.72 -9.10 13.55
CA LYS A 10 -26.25 -8.99 13.42
C LYS A 10 -25.64 -10.31 12.95
N LYS A 11 -25.99 -11.44 13.58
CA LYS A 11 -25.52 -12.76 13.19
C LYS A 11 -25.97 -13.16 11.78
N LEU A 12 -27.24 -12.88 11.44
CA LEU A 12 -27.76 -13.15 10.09
C LEU A 12 -27.01 -12.34 9.03
N LEU A 13 -26.83 -11.04 9.25
CA LEU A 13 -26.10 -10.17 8.32
C LEU A 13 -24.65 -10.65 8.14
N GLN A 14 -23.97 -10.96 9.25
CA GLN A 14 -22.61 -11.52 9.23
C GLN A 14 -22.56 -12.81 8.38
N THR A 15 -23.46 -13.75 8.64
CA THR A 15 -23.46 -15.03 7.92
C THR A 15 -23.73 -14.85 6.42
N ILE A 16 -24.64 -13.93 6.06
CA ILE A 16 -24.90 -13.61 4.64
C ILE A 16 -23.68 -13.01 3.98
N ILE A 17 -22.98 -12.10 4.65
CA ILE A 17 -21.79 -11.45 4.08
C ILE A 17 -20.66 -12.48 3.90
N GLU A 18 -20.39 -13.30 4.90
CA GLU A 18 -19.36 -14.34 4.86
C GLU A 18 -19.65 -15.37 3.75
N GLU A 19 -20.89 -15.86 3.62
CA GLU A 19 -21.29 -16.77 2.54
C GLU A 19 -21.16 -16.11 1.15
N TYR A 20 -21.54 -14.84 1.04
CA TYR A 20 -21.42 -14.12 -0.24
C TYR A 20 -19.96 -13.82 -0.61
N ILE A 21 -19.11 -13.53 0.37
CA ILE A 21 -17.65 -13.38 0.15
C ILE A 21 -17.06 -14.66 -0.44
N GLU A 22 -17.47 -15.83 0.09
CA GLU A 22 -16.96 -17.12 -0.33
C GLU A 22 -17.48 -17.55 -1.72
N THR A 23 -18.79 -17.40 -1.94
CA THR A 23 -19.46 -17.99 -3.12
C THR A 23 -19.63 -17.02 -4.30
N ALA A 24 -19.66 -15.72 -4.07
CA ALA A 24 -20.10 -14.68 -5.01
C ALA A 24 -21.54 -14.89 -5.55
N GLU A 25 -22.34 -15.72 -4.89
CA GLU A 25 -23.72 -16.02 -5.29
C GLU A 25 -24.74 -15.44 -4.30
N PRO A 26 -25.89 -14.93 -4.77
CA PRO A 26 -26.93 -14.40 -3.90
C PRO A 26 -27.38 -15.45 -2.87
N VAL A 27 -27.33 -15.10 -1.60
CA VAL A 27 -27.61 -16.00 -0.47
C VAL A 27 -29.10 -16.22 -0.29
N SER A 28 -29.54 -17.46 -0.26
CA SER A 28 -30.94 -17.83 -0.05
C SER A 28 -31.24 -18.14 1.42
N SER A 29 -32.49 -17.89 1.87
CA SER A 29 -32.90 -18.22 3.25
C SER A 29 -32.81 -19.74 3.53
N GLY A 30 -32.89 -20.59 2.50
CA GLY A 30 -32.77 -22.05 2.62
C GLY A 30 -31.38 -22.50 3.01
N ASN A 31 -30.35 -21.84 2.50
CA ASN A 31 -28.95 -22.16 2.80
C ASN A 31 -28.61 -21.93 4.26
N LEU A 32 -29.25 -20.93 4.88
CA LEU A 32 -28.92 -20.48 6.23
C LEU A 32 -29.64 -21.21 7.37
N VAL A 33 -30.62 -22.08 7.04
CA VAL A 33 -31.45 -22.78 8.05
C VAL A 33 -30.59 -23.57 9.05
N LYS A 34 -29.57 -24.30 8.57
CA LYS A 34 -28.69 -25.11 9.41
C LYS A 34 -27.75 -24.27 10.26
N GLN A 35 -27.26 -23.17 9.72
CA GLN A 35 -26.26 -22.32 10.40
C GLN A 35 -26.89 -21.44 11.48
N LEU A 36 -28.16 -21.03 11.28
CA LEU A 36 -28.87 -20.11 12.17
C LEU A 36 -29.88 -20.80 13.06
N GLU A 37 -30.11 -22.12 12.88
CA GLU A 37 -31.07 -22.92 13.64
C GLU A 37 -32.49 -22.31 13.66
N CYS A 38 -32.89 -21.71 12.55
CA CYS A 38 -34.16 -21.01 12.38
C CYS A 38 -34.92 -21.50 11.15
N SER A 39 -36.25 -21.31 11.13
CA SER A 39 -37.02 -21.65 9.93
C SER A 39 -36.69 -20.72 8.74
N SER A 40 -36.75 -21.28 7.51
CA SER A 40 -36.51 -20.47 6.30
C SER A 40 -37.49 -19.28 6.19
N ALA A 41 -38.71 -19.40 6.72
CA ALA A 41 -39.69 -18.32 6.77
C ALA A 41 -39.23 -17.17 7.69
N THR A 42 -38.72 -17.50 8.87
CA THR A 42 -38.16 -16.53 9.81
C THR A 42 -36.97 -15.81 9.21
N ILE A 43 -36.03 -16.55 8.63
CA ILE A 43 -34.83 -15.98 7.97
C ILE A 43 -35.25 -15.04 6.84
N ARG A 44 -36.23 -15.44 6.02
CA ARG A 44 -36.74 -14.59 4.92
C ARG A 44 -37.31 -13.27 5.39
N ASN A 45 -38.07 -13.28 6.49
CA ASN A 45 -38.64 -12.06 7.08
C ASN A 45 -37.51 -11.13 7.57
N GLU A 46 -36.52 -11.65 8.25
CA GLU A 46 -35.39 -10.86 8.74
C GLU A 46 -34.50 -10.33 7.61
N MET A 47 -34.29 -11.12 6.55
CA MET A 47 -33.64 -10.64 5.33
C MET A 47 -34.40 -9.48 4.69
N ALA A 48 -35.74 -9.53 4.69
CA ALA A 48 -36.56 -8.43 4.18
C ALA A 48 -36.47 -7.17 5.03
N GLU A 49 -36.35 -7.32 6.37
CA GLU A 49 -36.09 -6.19 7.25
C GLU A 49 -34.70 -5.59 7.04
N LEU A 50 -33.67 -6.42 6.92
CA LEU A 50 -32.30 -5.96 6.62
C LEU A 50 -32.21 -5.26 5.25
N GLU A 51 -32.97 -5.74 4.24
CA GLU A 51 -33.12 -5.07 2.95
C GLU A 51 -33.80 -3.70 3.10
N LYS A 52 -34.91 -3.63 3.88
CA LYS A 52 -35.58 -2.35 4.18
C LYS A 52 -34.69 -1.36 4.89
N TYR A 53 -33.79 -1.82 5.76
CA TYR A 53 -32.79 -0.98 6.44
C TYR A 53 -31.59 -0.64 5.54
N GLY A 54 -31.54 -1.19 4.33
CA GLY A 54 -30.50 -0.93 3.34
C GLY A 54 -29.19 -1.68 3.57
N TYR A 55 -29.16 -2.73 4.42
CA TYR A 55 -27.97 -3.57 4.61
C TYR A 55 -27.84 -4.69 3.58
N LEU A 56 -28.95 -5.08 2.96
CA LEU A 56 -29.01 -6.10 1.91
C LEU A 56 -29.69 -5.54 0.67
N GLU A 57 -29.40 -6.14 -0.47
CA GLU A 57 -30.01 -5.84 -1.76
C GLU A 57 -30.52 -7.11 -2.43
N LYS A 58 -31.47 -6.93 -3.32
CA LYS A 58 -32.03 -8.00 -4.14
C LYS A 58 -31.67 -7.79 -5.61
N PRO A 59 -30.68 -8.54 -6.15
CA PRO A 59 -30.23 -8.30 -7.51
C PRO A 59 -31.31 -8.57 -8.58
N HIS A 60 -32.22 -9.56 -8.33
CA HIS A 60 -33.34 -9.90 -9.21
C HIS A 60 -34.54 -10.40 -8.41
N THR A 61 -35.73 -10.33 -8.98
CA THR A 61 -37.01 -10.64 -8.30
C THR A 61 -37.05 -12.04 -7.65
N SER A 62 -36.42 -13.05 -8.25
CA SER A 62 -36.31 -14.41 -7.73
C SER A 62 -35.02 -14.76 -7.04
N ALA A 63 -34.09 -13.84 -6.93
CA ALA A 63 -32.77 -14.08 -6.34
C ALA A 63 -32.82 -14.06 -4.80
N GLY A 64 -31.77 -14.64 -4.17
CA GLY A 64 -31.45 -14.43 -2.76
C GLY A 64 -31.14 -12.97 -2.43
N ARG A 65 -30.35 -12.76 -1.42
CA ARG A 65 -29.88 -11.40 -1.06
C ARG A 65 -28.37 -11.33 -1.19
N ILE A 66 -27.90 -10.14 -1.54
CA ILE A 66 -26.50 -9.78 -1.54
C ILE A 66 -26.27 -8.63 -0.55
N PRO A 67 -25.08 -8.50 0.05
CA PRO A 67 -24.75 -7.35 0.88
C PRO A 67 -24.76 -6.06 0.06
N SER A 68 -25.32 -4.98 0.61
CA SER A 68 -25.15 -3.63 0.10
C SER A 68 -23.80 -3.05 0.58
N GLN A 69 -23.42 -1.91 0.04
CA GLN A 69 -22.26 -1.15 0.55
C GLN A 69 -22.42 -0.82 2.03
N LYS A 70 -23.61 -0.39 2.48
CA LYS A 70 -23.94 -0.15 3.88
C LYS A 70 -23.80 -1.43 4.72
N GLY A 71 -24.16 -2.58 4.17
CA GLY A 71 -24.00 -3.89 4.81
C GLY A 71 -22.53 -4.21 5.05
N TYR A 72 -21.68 -4.04 4.03
CA TYR A 72 -20.23 -4.24 4.18
C TYR A 72 -19.61 -3.26 5.17
N ARG A 73 -20.01 -1.97 5.17
CA ARG A 73 -19.52 -0.99 6.13
C ARG A 73 -19.87 -1.40 7.55
N TYR A 74 -21.10 -1.79 7.80
CA TYR A 74 -21.53 -2.28 9.11
C TYR A 74 -20.77 -3.55 9.54
N TYR A 75 -20.54 -4.46 8.59
CA TYR A 75 -19.74 -5.67 8.84
C TYR A 75 -18.32 -5.33 9.28
N VAL A 76 -17.66 -4.44 8.56
CA VAL A 76 -16.28 -4.02 8.85
C VAL A 76 -16.18 -3.32 10.21
N ASP A 77 -17.11 -2.42 10.51
CA ASP A 77 -17.03 -1.60 11.72
C ASP A 77 -17.44 -2.37 13.01
N GLU A 78 -18.40 -3.30 12.89
CA GLU A 78 -19.05 -3.90 14.07
C GLU A 78 -18.90 -5.42 14.19
N LEU A 79 -18.73 -6.12 13.07
CA LEU A 79 -18.82 -7.59 13.02
C LEU A 79 -17.52 -8.30 12.68
N VAL A 80 -16.61 -7.64 11.98
CA VAL A 80 -15.30 -8.22 11.64
C VAL A 80 -14.55 -8.60 12.92
N ARG A 81 -14.09 -9.82 12.96
CA ARG A 81 -13.19 -10.32 13.99
C ARG A 81 -11.87 -10.68 13.33
N ASP A 82 -10.77 -10.54 14.08
CA ASP A 82 -9.48 -10.98 13.59
C ASP A 82 -9.54 -12.49 13.30
N ASP A 83 -9.32 -12.83 12.04
CA ASP A 83 -9.29 -14.22 11.61
C ASP A 83 -8.01 -14.89 12.13
N LYS A 84 -8.11 -16.16 12.47
CA LYS A 84 -6.92 -16.91 12.87
C LYS A 84 -6.19 -17.35 11.60
N LEU A 85 -5.03 -16.75 11.35
CA LEU A 85 -4.14 -17.22 10.30
C LEU A 85 -3.80 -18.71 10.53
N THR A 86 -3.83 -19.48 9.45
CA THR A 86 -3.39 -20.86 9.50
C THR A 86 -1.89 -20.94 9.80
N LYS A 87 -1.45 -22.06 10.36
CA LYS A 87 -0.01 -22.28 10.61
C LYS A 87 0.82 -22.12 9.34
N LYS A 88 0.32 -22.60 8.20
CA LYS A 88 0.98 -22.48 6.90
C LYS A 88 1.16 -21.03 6.48
N GLU A 89 0.16 -20.19 6.64
CA GLU A 89 0.23 -18.76 6.32
C GLU A 89 1.22 -18.02 7.23
N MET A 90 1.20 -18.34 8.52
CA MET A 90 2.17 -17.79 9.46
C MET A 90 3.62 -18.19 9.13
N GLU A 91 3.82 -19.44 8.69
CA GLU A 91 5.13 -19.95 8.25
C GLU A 91 5.60 -19.22 6.98
N ILE A 92 4.73 -19.05 5.97
CA ILE A 92 5.05 -18.32 4.74
C ILE A 92 5.48 -16.86 5.07
N ILE A 93 4.71 -16.17 5.90
CA ILE A 93 5.03 -14.80 6.30
C ILE A 93 6.39 -14.75 7.02
N LYS A 94 6.61 -15.68 7.95
CA LYS A 94 7.84 -15.74 8.72
C LYS A 94 9.05 -15.99 7.82
N GLU A 95 9.00 -17.00 6.97
CA GLU A 95 10.08 -17.39 6.07
C GLU A 95 10.47 -16.24 5.13
N LYS A 96 9.48 -15.56 4.55
CA LYS A 96 9.73 -14.44 3.64
C LYS A 96 10.32 -13.21 4.36
N LEU A 97 9.84 -12.89 5.55
CA LEU A 97 10.33 -11.74 6.31
C LEU A 97 11.65 -12.00 7.05
N GLU A 98 12.02 -13.26 7.31
CA GLU A 98 13.33 -13.63 7.90
C GLU A 98 14.50 -13.51 6.89
N THR A 99 14.21 -13.23 5.62
CA THR A 99 15.25 -12.92 4.63
C THR A 99 16.00 -11.66 5.08
N LYS A 100 17.35 -11.72 5.08
CA LYS A 100 18.16 -10.55 5.45
C LYS A 100 17.79 -9.36 4.55
N VAL A 101 17.14 -8.38 5.13
CA VAL A 101 16.71 -7.16 4.46
C VAL A 101 17.72 -6.08 4.80
N ASN A 102 18.38 -5.53 3.80
CA ASN A 102 19.39 -4.50 3.99
C ASN A 102 18.82 -3.08 3.92
N ALA A 103 17.60 -2.93 3.38
CA ALA A 103 16.93 -1.63 3.23
C ALA A 103 15.43 -1.74 3.53
N LEU A 104 14.82 -0.66 4.00
CA LEU A 104 13.37 -0.57 4.26
C LEU A 104 12.54 -0.84 2.99
N GLU A 105 13.06 -0.48 1.82
CA GLU A 105 12.41 -0.73 0.53
C GLU A 105 12.26 -2.22 0.21
N ASP A 106 13.28 -3.03 0.52
CA ASP A 106 13.19 -4.49 0.34
C ASP A 106 12.11 -5.08 1.25
N LEU A 107 11.99 -4.55 2.47
CA LEU A 107 10.95 -4.97 3.41
C LEU A 107 9.55 -4.64 2.87
N ALA A 108 9.37 -3.45 2.33
CA ALA A 108 8.13 -3.02 1.69
C ALA A 108 7.76 -3.92 0.52
N LYS A 109 8.71 -4.24 -0.34
CA LYS A 109 8.52 -5.15 -1.48
C LYS A 109 8.16 -6.57 -1.06
N ILE A 110 8.86 -7.12 -0.04
CA ILE A 110 8.56 -8.45 0.51
C ILE A 110 7.17 -8.48 1.14
N ALA A 111 6.80 -7.44 1.90
CA ALA A 111 5.46 -7.32 2.47
C ALA A 111 4.38 -7.28 1.38
N THR A 112 4.59 -6.51 0.30
CA THR A 112 3.68 -6.43 -0.85
C THR A 112 3.44 -7.80 -1.47
N THR A 113 4.50 -8.50 -1.84
CA THR A 113 4.40 -9.83 -2.48
C THR A 113 3.77 -10.86 -1.55
N THR A 114 4.12 -10.83 -0.26
CA THR A 114 3.58 -11.77 0.74
C THR A 114 2.09 -11.56 0.98
N LEU A 115 1.65 -10.30 1.12
CA LEU A 115 0.24 -9.95 1.24
C LEU A 115 -0.56 -10.40 0.02
N SER A 116 -0.08 -10.10 -1.17
CA SER A 116 -0.74 -10.49 -2.42
C SER A 116 -0.82 -12.01 -2.58
N GLU A 117 0.19 -12.76 -2.14
CA GLU A 117 0.21 -14.21 -2.22
C GLU A 117 -0.82 -14.86 -1.29
N ILE A 118 -0.99 -14.33 -0.08
CA ILE A 118 -1.89 -14.91 0.93
C ILE A 118 -3.34 -14.47 0.70
N THR A 119 -3.54 -13.21 0.33
CA THR A 119 -4.89 -12.64 0.18
C THR A 119 -5.48 -12.83 -1.21
N HIS A 120 -4.65 -13.10 -2.22
CA HIS A 120 -5.00 -13.16 -3.64
C HIS A 120 -5.58 -11.85 -4.20
N TYR A 121 -5.36 -10.71 -3.51
CA TYR A 121 -5.73 -9.38 -3.99
C TYR A 121 -4.53 -8.62 -4.50
N THR A 122 -4.79 -7.57 -5.24
CA THR A 122 -3.73 -6.64 -5.68
C THR A 122 -3.25 -5.84 -4.48
N THR A 123 -1.96 -5.92 -4.24
CA THR A 123 -1.29 -5.19 -3.17
C THR A 123 -0.38 -4.13 -3.78
N ILE A 124 -0.46 -2.94 -3.23
CA ILE A 124 0.34 -1.79 -3.62
C ILE A 124 1.04 -1.28 -2.38
N THR A 125 2.34 -1.07 -2.47
CA THR A 125 3.08 -0.42 -1.40
C THR A 125 3.73 0.83 -1.95
N ILE A 126 3.48 1.93 -1.27
CA ILE A 126 4.19 3.18 -1.49
C ILE A 126 5.34 3.20 -0.50
N ALA A 127 6.56 3.22 -1.02
CA ALA A 127 7.75 3.34 -0.18
C ALA A 127 7.68 4.61 0.69
N PRO A 128 8.37 4.64 1.84
CA PRO A 128 8.36 5.79 2.71
C PRO A 128 8.81 7.05 1.97
N ASP A 129 8.29 8.19 2.38
CA ASP A 129 8.81 9.47 1.91
C ASP A 129 10.24 9.63 2.42
N VAL A 130 11.18 9.54 1.50
CA VAL A 130 12.61 9.63 1.83
C VAL A 130 13.08 11.06 2.09
N ASN A 131 12.25 12.06 1.83
CA ASN A 131 12.61 13.47 1.92
C ASN A 131 13.10 13.87 3.32
N ASN A 132 12.52 13.28 4.37
CA ASN A 132 12.90 13.51 5.77
C ASN A 132 14.10 12.68 6.24
N HIS A 133 14.59 11.73 5.44
CA HIS A 133 15.74 10.91 5.83
C HIS A 133 17.04 11.66 5.75
N ILE A 134 17.92 11.42 6.72
CA ILE A 134 19.21 12.11 6.80
C ILE A 134 20.21 11.49 5.83
N ILE A 135 20.86 12.31 5.04
CA ILE A 135 21.94 11.90 4.15
C ILE A 135 23.16 11.49 5.01
N ILE A 136 23.57 10.23 4.92
CA ILE A 136 24.76 9.71 5.61
C ILE A 136 26.00 9.85 4.73
N ASP A 137 25.88 9.59 3.45
CA ASP A 137 26.98 9.71 2.50
C ASP A 137 26.47 10.07 1.10
N ILE A 138 27.31 10.78 0.37
CA ILE A 138 27.12 11.08 -1.05
C ILE A 138 28.43 10.86 -1.79
N LYS A 139 28.37 10.21 -2.94
CA LYS A 139 29.56 9.90 -3.73
C LYS A 139 29.25 10.00 -5.21
N PHE A 140 30.22 10.56 -5.94
CA PHE A 140 30.20 10.57 -7.39
C PHE A 140 31.28 9.63 -7.92
N VAL A 141 30.97 8.87 -8.97
CA VAL A 141 31.86 7.89 -9.59
C VAL A 141 31.92 8.17 -11.09
N LEU A 142 33.10 8.41 -11.61
CA LEU A 142 33.31 8.59 -13.05
C LEU A 142 33.22 7.24 -13.75
N LEU A 143 32.22 7.04 -14.62
CA LEU A 143 32.04 5.82 -15.41
C LEU A 143 32.66 5.93 -16.80
N GLY A 144 32.89 7.14 -17.26
CA GLY A 144 33.48 7.48 -18.55
C GLY A 144 33.68 8.98 -18.64
N SER A 145 34.41 9.47 -19.67
CA SER A 145 34.77 10.91 -19.76
C SER A 145 33.57 11.86 -19.74
N ARG A 146 32.34 11.37 -19.98
CA ARG A 146 31.10 12.17 -20.03
C ARG A 146 29.96 11.55 -19.19
N VAL A 147 30.27 10.56 -18.36
CA VAL A 147 29.26 9.83 -17.62
C VAL A 147 29.67 9.73 -16.16
N LEU A 148 28.83 10.30 -15.29
CA LEU A 148 28.99 10.30 -13.85
C LEU A 148 27.86 9.50 -13.22
N MET A 149 28.15 8.69 -12.23
CA MET A 149 27.14 8.07 -11.35
C MET A 149 27.14 8.82 -10.02
N ALA A 150 25.96 9.31 -9.63
CA ALA A 150 25.71 9.85 -8.29
C ALA A 150 25.13 8.75 -7.40
N VAL A 151 25.63 8.60 -6.19
CA VAL A 151 25.12 7.66 -5.18
C VAL A 151 24.89 8.41 -3.89
N ILE A 152 23.66 8.33 -3.35
CA ILE A 152 23.26 8.94 -2.08
C ILE A 152 22.83 7.83 -1.14
N LEU A 153 23.38 7.81 0.08
CA LEU A 153 23.02 6.89 1.15
C LEU A 153 22.33 7.65 2.28
N THR A 154 21.19 7.12 2.75
CA THR A 154 20.44 7.70 3.87
C THR A 154 20.56 6.88 5.15
N ASP A 155 20.15 7.45 6.28
CA ASP A 155 20.12 6.83 7.63
C ASP A 155 19.19 5.62 7.74
N SER A 156 18.22 5.51 6.83
CA SER A 156 17.34 4.35 6.69
C SER A 156 17.93 3.21 5.86
N GLY A 157 19.16 3.39 5.35
CA GLY A 157 19.81 2.41 4.47
C GLY A 157 19.33 2.48 3.01
N ILE A 158 18.50 3.46 2.67
CA ILE A 158 18.05 3.67 1.30
C ILE A 158 19.20 4.22 0.48
N ILE A 159 19.46 3.60 -0.67
CA ILE A 159 20.44 4.04 -1.64
C ILE A 159 19.68 4.60 -2.84
N ARG A 160 20.05 5.81 -3.25
CA ARG A 160 19.59 6.42 -4.50
C ARG A 160 20.75 6.59 -5.45
N GLU A 161 20.54 6.23 -6.69
CA GLU A 161 21.56 6.35 -7.73
C GLU A 161 20.99 6.97 -9.00
N SER A 162 21.81 7.75 -9.69
CA SER A 162 21.50 8.26 -11.03
C SER A 162 22.73 8.31 -11.89
N ILE A 163 22.52 8.12 -13.19
CA ILE A 163 23.56 8.25 -14.21
C ILE A 163 23.37 9.58 -14.93
N ILE A 164 24.33 10.46 -14.74
CA ILE A 164 24.36 11.82 -15.28
C ILE A 164 25.24 11.82 -16.54
N LYS A 165 24.69 12.27 -17.67
CA LYS A 165 25.43 12.39 -18.92
C LYS A 165 25.73 13.85 -19.20
N PHE A 166 26.96 14.14 -19.58
CA PHE A 166 27.45 15.49 -19.88
C PHE A 166 27.78 15.65 -21.37
N ASP A 167 27.74 16.87 -21.85
CA ASP A 167 28.08 17.21 -23.22
C ASP A 167 29.61 17.48 -23.38
N GLU A 168 30.29 17.74 -22.25
CA GLU A 168 31.72 18.00 -22.12
C GLU A 168 32.41 16.90 -21.30
N ASP A 169 33.72 16.75 -21.50
CA ASP A 169 34.50 15.77 -20.77
C ASP A 169 34.74 16.23 -19.32
N ILE A 170 34.61 15.31 -18.40
CA ILE A 170 34.82 15.49 -16.97
C ILE A 170 36.04 14.66 -16.57
N ASN A 171 36.90 15.23 -15.75
CA ASN A 171 38.08 14.55 -15.24
C ASN A 171 37.88 14.11 -13.75
N GLN A 172 38.81 13.30 -13.28
CA GLN A 172 38.73 12.73 -11.91
C GLN A 172 38.84 13.80 -10.83
N GLU A 173 39.63 14.86 -11.03
CA GLU A 173 39.80 15.97 -10.07
C GLU A 173 38.47 16.70 -9.87
N GLN A 174 37.75 16.99 -10.94
CA GLN A 174 36.41 17.61 -10.89
C GLN A 174 35.40 16.72 -10.14
N VAL A 175 35.49 15.41 -10.27
CA VAL A 175 34.60 14.45 -9.57
C VAL A 175 34.93 14.41 -8.06
N GLU A 176 36.19 14.50 -7.69
CA GLU A 176 36.63 14.57 -6.30
C GLU A 176 36.17 15.89 -5.64
N ASP A 177 36.32 17.02 -6.34
CA ASP A 177 35.83 18.32 -5.90
C ASP A 177 34.30 18.30 -5.71
N LEU A 178 33.53 17.78 -6.67
CA LEU A 178 32.09 17.61 -6.55
C LEU A 178 31.74 16.77 -5.31
N THR A 179 32.41 15.63 -5.14
CA THR A 179 32.16 14.75 -3.99
C THR A 179 32.42 15.47 -2.68
N PHE A 180 33.53 16.19 -2.58
CA PHE A 180 33.90 16.95 -1.38
C PHE A 180 32.88 18.04 -1.04
N ILE A 181 32.47 18.81 -2.02
CA ILE A 181 31.52 19.92 -1.84
C ILE A 181 30.15 19.39 -1.39
N PHE A 182 29.62 18.40 -2.13
CA PHE A 182 28.31 17.84 -1.82
C PHE A 182 28.30 17.13 -0.44
N LYS A 183 29.36 16.40 -0.08
CA LYS A 183 29.49 15.81 1.25
C LYS A 183 29.44 16.87 2.35
N ASN A 184 30.25 17.91 2.25
CA ASN A 184 30.33 18.96 3.26
C ASN A 184 29.00 19.73 3.43
N LYS A 185 28.24 19.87 2.37
CA LYS A 185 27.01 20.68 2.37
C LYS A 185 25.76 19.86 2.77
N LEU A 186 25.72 18.58 2.46
CA LEU A 186 24.50 17.79 2.50
C LEU A 186 24.54 16.65 3.53
N VAL A 187 25.68 16.08 3.83
CA VAL A 187 25.76 15.01 4.86
C VAL A 187 25.32 15.56 6.23
N GLY A 188 24.45 14.80 6.89
CA GLY A 188 23.82 15.19 8.15
C GLY A 188 22.54 16.03 7.99
N LYS A 189 22.13 16.35 6.77
CA LYS A 189 20.88 17.09 6.48
C LYS A 189 19.81 16.17 5.91
N PRO A 190 18.51 16.52 6.08
CA PRO A 190 17.41 15.83 5.40
C PRO A 190 17.56 15.93 3.87
N LEU A 191 17.13 14.90 3.17
CA LEU A 191 17.19 14.83 1.71
C LEU A 191 16.39 15.98 1.06
N GLU A 192 15.28 16.43 1.67
CA GLU A 192 14.49 17.58 1.22
C GLU A 192 15.29 18.89 1.16
N THR A 193 16.39 18.99 1.90
CA THR A 193 17.27 20.18 1.87
C THR A 193 17.83 20.42 0.46
N MET A 194 17.86 19.38 -0.37
CA MET A 194 18.31 19.47 -1.76
C MET A 194 17.31 20.22 -2.67
N ASN A 195 16.05 20.37 -2.24
CA ASN A 195 15.03 21.16 -2.94
C ASN A 195 15.16 22.67 -2.74
N SER A 196 16.04 23.11 -1.83
CA SER A 196 16.37 24.52 -1.62
C SER A 196 17.26 25.05 -2.77
N PRO A 197 17.43 26.35 -2.96
CA PRO A 197 18.31 26.91 -3.99
C PRO A 197 19.79 26.57 -3.70
N LEU A 198 20.08 25.27 -3.79
CA LEU A 198 21.42 24.70 -3.66
C LEU A 198 22.34 25.21 -4.76
N GLU A 199 21.76 25.58 -5.91
CA GLU A 199 22.50 26.11 -7.04
C GLU A 199 23.29 27.36 -6.65
N GLU A 200 22.67 28.34 -6.00
CA GLU A 200 23.36 29.58 -5.60
C GLU A 200 24.48 29.32 -4.59
N PHE A 201 24.21 28.39 -3.65
CA PHE A 201 25.12 28.09 -2.54
C PHE A 201 26.35 27.27 -2.96
N ILE A 202 26.19 26.39 -3.97
CA ILE A 202 27.30 25.60 -4.52
C ILE A 202 28.08 26.41 -5.55
N MET A 203 27.42 27.29 -6.31
CA MET A 203 28.06 28.17 -7.30
C MET A 203 29.04 29.17 -6.67
N GLU A 204 28.82 29.62 -5.43
CA GLU A 204 29.74 30.52 -4.73
C GLU A 204 31.10 29.86 -4.39
N GLU A 205 31.18 28.56 -4.29
CA GLU A 205 32.43 27.84 -3.90
C GLU A 205 33.25 27.30 -5.09
N MET A 206 32.64 27.16 -6.27
CA MET A 206 33.37 26.62 -7.44
C MET A 206 33.73 27.72 -8.46
N LYS A 207 35.03 27.89 -8.65
CA LYS A 207 35.58 28.83 -9.67
C LYS A 207 35.49 28.29 -11.11
N THR A 208 35.19 27.02 -11.30
CA THR A 208 35.15 26.35 -12.64
C THR A 208 34.07 25.26 -12.65
N GLY A 209 33.23 25.24 -13.69
CA GLY A 209 32.29 24.14 -13.92
C GLY A 209 30.83 24.37 -13.51
N ILE A 210 30.36 25.62 -13.56
CA ILE A 210 28.96 25.97 -13.24
C ILE A 210 27.95 25.07 -13.95
N ASN A 211 28.18 24.70 -15.21
CA ASN A 211 27.28 23.83 -15.97
C ASN A 211 27.25 22.40 -15.42
N ILE A 212 28.39 21.87 -14.95
CA ILE A 212 28.49 20.52 -14.37
C ILE A 212 27.67 20.48 -13.08
N ILE A 213 27.82 21.47 -12.20
CA ILE A 213 27.09 21.54 -10.92
C ILE A 213 25.60 21.64 -11.17
N LYS A 214 25.17 22.53 -12.05
CA LYS A 214 23.76 22.74 -12.37
C LYS A 214 23.12 21.43 -12.84
N LYS A 215 23.78 20.71 -13.75
CA LYS A 215 23.30 19.43 -14.25
C LYS A 215 23.27 18.34 -13.16
N VAL A 216 24.26 18.32 -12.27
CA VAL A 216 24.28 17.40 -11.12
C VAL A 216 23.12 17.69 -10.17
N VAL A 217 22.87 18.97 -9.83
CA VAL A 217 21.76 19.39 -8.96
C VAL A 217 20.41 19.04 -9.59
N GLU A 218 20.22 19.34 -10.89
CA GLU A 218 19.01 18.99 -11.62
C GLU A 218 18.72 17.48 -11.60
N GLU A 219 19.73 16.64 -11.82
CA GLU A 219 19.57 15.19 -11.81
C GLU A 219 19.34 14.65 -10.39
N ILE A 220 20.01 15.19 -9.39
CA ILE A 220 19.77 14.82 -8.00
C ILE A 220 18.34 15.21 -7.58
N ASN A 221 17.86 16.39 -7.97
CA ASN A 221 16.48 16.81 -7.69
C ASN A 221 15.46 15.87 -8.36
N LYS A 222 15.73 15.36 -9.56
CA LYS A 222 14.88 14.32 -10.18
C LYS A 222 14.84 13.04 -9.35
N ILE A 223 16.00 12.57 -8.86
CA ILE A 223 16.08 11.40 -7.98
C ILE A 223 15.18 11.57 -6.75
N ILE A 224 15.16 12.78 -6.19
CA ILE A 224 14.37 13.09 -5.00
C ILE A 224 12.87 13.15 -5.35
N MET A 225 12.52 13.80 -6.45
CA MET A 225 11.13 13.90 -6.91
C MET A 225 10.56 12.56 -7.40
N GLU A 226 11.39 11.69 -7.97
CA GLU A 226 11.00 10.31 -8.34
C GLU A 226 10.96 9.37 -7.14
N SER A 227 11.17 9.85 -5.92
CA SER A 227 11.49 9.06 -4.74
C SER A 227 10.34 8.26 -4.16
N GLN A 228 9.10 8.45 -4.54
CA GLN A 228 8.00 7.56 -4.15
C GLN A 228 7.98 6.32 -5.05
N GLN A 229 8.75 5.30 -4.67
CA GLN A 229 8.65 4.01 -5.34
C GLN A 229 7.33 3.33 -4.99
N VAL A 230 6.57 2.99 -6.02
CA VAL A 230 5.33 2.24 -5.90
C VAL A 230 5.61 0.80 -6.33
N TYR A 231 5.46 -0.13 -5.41
CA TYR A 231 5.53 -1.56 -5.68
C TYR A 231 4.11 -2.10 -5.83
N LEU A 232 3.88 -2.90 -6.88
CA LEU A 232 2.59 -3.50 -7.16
C LEU A 232 2.77 -4.99 -7.40
N ASP A 233 1.91 -5.80 -6.77
CA ASP A 233 1.84 -7.24 -7.02
C ASP A 233 0.38 -7.72 -7.02
N GLY A 234 0.11 -8.81 -7.74
CA GLY A 234 -1.16 -9.52 -7.73
C GLY A 234 -2.25 -8.94 -8.63
N ALA A 235 -1.95 -8.00 -9.52
CA ALA A 235 -2.94 -7.48 -10.47
C ALA A 235 -3.57 -8.60 -11.33
N ASN A 236 -2.82 -9.60 -11.69
CA ASN A 236 -3.30 -10.78 -12.45
C ASN A 236 -4.19 -11.72 -11.61
N LYS A 237 -4.05 -11.74 -10.29
CA LYS A 237 -4.79 -12.66 -9.42
C LYS A 237 -6.27 -12.26 -9.28
N VAL A 238 -6.54 -10.95 -9.26
CA VAL A 238 -7.92 -10.45 -9.13
C VAL A 238 -8.71 -10.56 -10.44
N ILE A 239 -8.05 -10.57 -11.60
CA ILE A 239 -8.71 -10.66 -12.92
C ILE A 239 -9.50 -11.98 -13.08
N ASP A 240 -9.09 -13.03 -12.40
CA ASP A 240 -9.79 -14.32 -12.42
C ASP A 240 -11.08 -14.33 -11.58
N MET A 241 -11.32 -13.31 -10.78
CA MET A 241 -12.53 -13.20 -9.96
C MET A 241 -13.78 -12.89 -10.80
N PRO A 242 -14.97 -13.35 -10.36
CA PRO A 242 -16.21 -13.19 -11.13
C PRO A 242 -16.56 -11.75 -11.53
N GLU A 243 -16.22 -10.77 -10.71
CA GLU A 243 -16.47 -9.35 -10.93
C GLU A 243 -15.74 -8.81 -12.17
N PHE A 244 -14.53 -9.31 -12.41
CA PHE A 244 -13.68 -8.89 -13.52
C PHE A 244 -14.04 -9.52 -14.87
N LYS A 245 -15.06 -10.38 -14.93
CA LYS A 245 -15.62 -10.85 -16.20
C LYS A 245 -16.32 -9.73 -16.99
N LYS A 246 -16.66 -8.63 -16.32
CA LYS A 246 -17.21 -7.42 -16.95
C LYS A 246 -16.07 -6.55 -17.45
N VAL A 247 -16.04 -6.29 -18.77
CA VAL A 247 -14.96 -5.53 -19.42
C VAL A 247 -14.78 -4.14 -18.83
N ASP A 248 -15.87 -3.46 -18.48
CA ASP A 248 -15.82 -2.10 -17.94
C ASP A 248 -15.14 -2.11 -16.54
N VAL A 249 -15.49 -3.07 -15.67
CA VAL A 249 -14.87 -3.21 -14.34
C VAL A 249 -13.36 -3.49 -14.47
N THR A 250 -12.99 -4.34 -15.43
CA THR A 250 -11.56 -4.63 -15.68
C THR A 250 -10.81 -3.41 -16.20
N LYS A 251 -11.42 -2.62 -17.10
CA LYS A 251 -10.84 -1.36 -17.59
C LYS A 251 -10.64 -0.35 -16.46
N ASP A 252 -11.66 -0.12 -15.64
CA ASP A 252 -11.61 0.80 -14.51
C ASP A 252 -10.47 0.39 -13.57
N PHE A 253 -10.35 -0.89 -13.25
CA PHE A 253 -9.28 -1.42 -12.42
C PHE A 253 -7.89 -1.18 -13.00
N LEU A 254 -7.68 -1.49 -14.27
CA LEU A 254 -6.39 -1.28 -14.94
C LEU A 254 -6.05 0.20 -15.04
N ASN A 255 -7.02 1.06 -15.28
CA ASN A 255 -6.81 2.51 -15.29
C ASN A 255 -6.34 3.00 -13.93
N VAL A 256 -7.00 2.58 -12.84
CA VAL A 256 -6.59 2.91 -11.47
C VAL A 256 -5.13 2.49 -11.21
N LEU A 257 -4.75 1.27 -11.60
CA LEU A 257 -3.39 0.77 -11.36
C LEU A 257 -2.31 1.49 -12.19
N ASN A 258 -2.67 2.00 -13.38
CA ASN A 258 -1.74 2.73 -14.24
C ASN A 258 -1.51 4.17 -13.80
N GLU A 259 -2.44 4.77 -13.07
CA GLU A 259 -2.35 6.13 -12.56
C GLU A 259 -1.65 6.16 -11.19
N LYS A 260 -0.31 6.17 -11.18
CA LYS A 260 0.49 6.15 -9.94
C LYS A 260 0.12 7.27 -8.96
N GLU A 261 -0.14 8.48 -9.45
CA GLU A 261 -0.55 9.61 -8.62
C GLU A 261 -1.92 9.37 -7.97
N LEU A 262 -2.86 8.80 -8.71
CA LEU A 262 -4.19 8.43 -8.20
C LEU A 262 -4.07 7.40 -7.07
N VAL A 263 -3.29 6.35 -7.30
CA VAL A 263 -3.01 5.30 -6.31
C VAL A 263 -2.35 5.89 -5.07
N SER A 264 -1.35 6.74 -5.25
CA SER A 264 -0.64 7.40 -4.14
C SER A 264 -1.59 8.28 -3.31
N ASN A 265 -2.42 9.08 -3.97
CA ASN A 265 -3.39 9.96 -3.30
C ASN A 265 -4.44 9.18 -2.50
N ILE A 266 -4.92 8.04 -3.02
CA ILE A 266 -5.90 7.20 -2.34
C ILE A 266 -5.28 6.52 -1.12
N ILE A 267 -4.08 5.96 -1.29
CA ILE A 267 -3.40 5.22 -0.23
C ILE A 267 -2.95 6.14 0.90
N ASN A 268 -2.56 7.38 0.59
CA ASN A 268 -2.10 8.37 1.57
C ASN A 268 -3.22 9.30 2.10
N SER A 269 -4.49 9.07 1.75
CA SER A 269 -5.58 10.01 2.03
C SER A 269 -5.87 10.24 3.52
N ASP A 270 -5.64 9.25 4.38
CA ASP A 270 -5.82 9.40 5.84
C ASP A 270 -4.73 8.64 6.60
N LEU A 271 -3.76 9.39 7.10
CA LEU A 271 -2.64 8.87 7.89
C LEU A 271 -2.94 8.85 9.41
N SER A 272 -4.14 9.26 9.82
CA SER A 272 -4.50 9.38 11.24
C SER A 272 -4.79 8.03 11.91
N LYS A 273 -5.12 7.00 11.12
CA LYS A 273 -5.42 5.65 11.61
C LYS A 273 -4.42 4.65 11.05
N ASP A 274 -4.15 3.60 11.82
CA ASP A 274 -3.29 2.51 11.39
C ASP A 274 -3.87 1.77 10.16
N ILE A 275 -5.19 1.57 10.15
CA ILE A 275 -5.92 0.90 9.07
C ILE A 275 -7.08 1.78 8.62
N ASN A 276 -7.16 2.09 7.33
CA ASN A 276 -8.32 2.70 6.72
C ASN A 276 -8.94 1.75 5.70
N ILE A 277 -10.26 1.77 5.61
CA ILE A 277 -11.03 0.90 4.72
C ILE A 277 -12.03 1.77 3.98
N TYR A 278 -11.95 1.76 2.66
CA TYR A 278 -12.87 2.45 1.75
C TYR A 278 -13.61 1.39 0.95
N ILE A 279 -14.94 1.43 0.96
CA ILE A 279 -15.81 0.45 0.32
C ILE A 279 -16.58 1.14 -0.81
N GLY A 280 -16.31 0.80 -2.06
CA GLY A 280 -17.03 1.30 -3.22
C GLY A 280 -17.07 2.83 -3.29
N GLU A 281 -18.29 3.41 -3.24
CA GLU A 281 -18.51 4.86 -3.37
C GLU A 281 -17.88 5.73 -2.27
N GLU A 282 -17.45 5.13 -1.15
CA GLU A 282 -16.78 5.88 -0.08
C GLU A 282 -15.44 6.50 -0.51
N SER A 283 -14.88 6.02 -1.62
CA SER A 283 -13.69 6.60 -2.24
C SER A 283 -13.94 7.92 -2.96
N GLU A 284 -15.23 8.33 -3.13
CA GLU A 284 -15.68 9.52 -3.87
C GLU A 284 -15.21 9.55 -5.33
N ARG A 285 -14.90 8.38 -5.93
CA ARG A 285 -14.40 8.23 -7.29
C ARG A 285 -15.18 7.15 -8.04
N ASP A 286 -15.69 7.49 -9.21
CA ASP A 286 -16.50 6.59 -10.03
C ASP A 286 -15.75 5.33 -10.45
N GLU A 287 -14.45 5.43 -10.72
CA GLU A 287 -13.59 4.30 -11.12
C GLU A 287 -13.44 3.26 -10.01
N LEU A 288 -13.64 3.68 -8.74
CA LEU A 288 -13.47 2.82 -7.57
C LEU A 288 -14.76 2.26 -6.99
N LYS A 289 -15.92 2.61 -7.51
CA LYS A 289 -17.23 2.19 -6.98
C LYS A 289 -17.43 0.68 -6.88
N ASN A 290 -16.73 -0.10 -7.70
CA ASN A 290 -16.78 -1.56 -7.70
C ASN A 290 -15.69 -2.22 -6.84
N PHE A 291 -14.83 -1.42 -6.21
CA PHE A 291 -13.66 -1.91 -5.49
C PHE A 291 -13.68 -1.45 -4.04
N SER A 292 -13.00 -2.21 -3.19
CA SER A 292 -12.63 -1.77 -1.85
C SER A 292 -11.13 -1.62 -1.75
N ILE A 293 -10.71 -0.65 -0.93
CA ILE A 293 -9.32 -0.36 -0.66
C ILE A 293 -9.11 -0.44 0.84
N ILE A 294 -8.13 -1.20 1.25
CA ILE A 294 -7.68 -1.25 2.64
C ILE A 294 -6.26 -0.71 2.67
N THR A 295 -6.02 0.37 3.41
CA THR A 295 -4.68 0.92 3.59
C THR A 295 -4.19 0.68 5.01
N PHE A 296 -2.90 0.46 5.11
CA PHE A 296 -2.21 0.29 6.37
C PHE A 296 -1.00 1.22 6.40
N ASN A 297 -1.10 2.22 7.25
CA ASN A 297 -0.05 3.20 7.48
C ASN A 297 0.90 2.68 8.53
N ARG A 298 2.19 2.80 8.30
CA ARG A 298 3.14 2.21 9.21
C ARG A 298 4.23 3.15 9.67
N LEU A 299 4.37 3.22 11.00
CA LEU A 299 5.52 3.78 11.67
C LEU A 299 6.29 2.65 12.38
N LEU A 300 7.58 2.56 12.13
CA LEU A 300 8.49 1.68 12.85
C LEU A 300 9.35 2.54 13.78
N GLU A 301 9.10 2.47 15.09
CA GLU A 301 9.74 3.32 16.08
C GLU A 301 9.72 4.83 15.74
N GLY A 302 8.61 5.31 15.17
CA GLY A 302 8.45 6.71 14.77
C GLY A 302 9.03 7.06 13.39
N LYS A 303 9.61 6.08 12.67
CA LYS A 303 10.02 6.25 11.26
C LYS A 303 8.94 5.72 10.35
N ASP A 304 8.63 6.48 9.31
CA ASP A 304 7.75 6.05 8.23
C ASP A 304 8.44 4.94 7.44
N ILE A 305 7.77 3.80 7.29
CA ILE A 305 8.22 2.69 6.43
C ILE A 305 7.32 2.48 5.21
N GLY A 306 6.49 3.48 4.94
CA GLY A 306 5.58 3.50 3.82
C GLY A 306 4.17 3.02 4.15
N THR A 307 3.30 3.15 3.18
CA THR A 307 1.90 2.76 3.26
C THR A 307 1.64 1.56 2.35
N ILE A 308 0.96 0.56 2.89
CA ILE A 308 0.55 -0.62 2.13
C ILE A 308 -0.95 -0.52 1.85
N GLY A 309 -1.34 -0.62 0.59
CA GLY A 309 -2.72 -0.68 0.15
C GLY A 309 -3.05 -2.04 -0.46
N ILE A 310 -4.27 -2.52 -0.22
CA ILE A 310 -4.84 -3.67 -0.91
C ILE A 310 -6.08 -3.21 -1.65
N ILE A 311 -6.18 -3.55 -2.93
CA ILE A 311 -7.33 -3.27 -3.79
C ILE A 311 -7.94 -4.60 -4.22
N GLY A 312 -9.24 -4.71 -4.06
CA GLY A 312 -10.03 -5.87 -4.51
C GLY A 312 -11.49 -5.51 -4.72
N PRO A 313 -12.33 -6.46 -5.14
CA PRO A 313 -13.77 -6.22 -5.27
C PRO A 313 -14.41 -5.87 -3.93
N THR A 314 -15.57 -5.20 -3.94
CA THR A 314 -16.28 -4.83 -2.70
C THR A 314 -16.61 -6.03 -1.80
N ARG A 315 -16.69 -7.23 -2.36
CA ARG A 315 -16.86 -8.49 -1.59
C ARG A 315 -15.55 -9.12 -1.14
N MET A 316 -14.48 -8.34 -0.92
CA MET A 316 -13.23 -8.94 -0.41
C MET A 316 -13.40 -9.53 0.99
N ASP A 317 -12.54 -10.48 1.33
CA ASP A 317 -12.43 -11.02 2.69
C ASP A 317 -11.69 -10.03 3.60
N TYR A 318 -12.46 -9.08 4.15
CA TYR A 318 -11.93 -8.04 5.03
C TYR A 318 -11.25 -8.61 6.27
N SER A 319 -11.85 -9.65 6.88
CA SER A 319 -11.31 -10.29 8.09
C SER A 319 -9.92 -10.85 7.84
N LYS A 320 -9.77 -11.59 6.75
CA LYS A 320 -8.51 -12.17 6.32
C LYS A 320 -7.45 -11.12 6.03
N VAL A 321 -7.80 -10.11 5.22
CA VAL A 321 -6.89 -9.03 4.83
C VAL A 321 -6.37 -8.30 6.07
N ILE A 322 -7.26 -7.87 6.96
CA ILE A 322 -6.89 -7.16 8.20
C ILE A 322 -5.96 -8.02 9.06
N SER A 323 -6.28 -9.31 9.22
CA SER A 323 -5.49 -10.23 10.05
C SER A 323 -4.09 -10.46 9.50
N VAL A 324 -3.95 -10.64 8.17
CA VAL A 324 -2.65 -10.77 7.51
C VAL A 324 -1.83 -9.49 7.66
N MET A 325 -2.44 -8.32 7.42
CA MET A 325 -1.77 -7.02 7.56
C MET A 325 -1.26 -6.80 8.99
N LYS A 326 -2.09 -7.04 9.99
CA LYS A 326 -1.71 -6.94 11.41
C LYS A 326 -0.57 -7.89 11.77
N TYR A 327 -0.61 -9.13 11.27
CA TYR A 327 0.43 -10.12 11.57
C TYR A 327 1.78 -9.75 10.93
N ILE A 328 1.79 -9.36 9.65
CA ILE A 328 3.00 -8.87 8.96
C ILE A 328 3.57 -7.66 9.72
N SER A 329 2.70 -6.72 10.06
CA SER A 329 3.05 -5.54 10.83
C SER A 329 3.76 -5.90 12.14
N LYS A 330 3.15 -6.77 12.93
CA LYS A 330 3.73 -7.22 14.21
C LYS A 330 5.09 -7.89 13.99
N LYS A 331 5.19 -8.77 13.00
CA LYS A 331 6.43 -9.52 12.73
C LYS A 331 7.57 -8.58 12.33
N ILE A 332 7.33 -7.60 11.47
CA ILE A 332 8.31 -6.58 11.10
C ILE A 332 8.83 -5.82 12.34
N ASN A 333 7.92 -5.43 13.25
CA ASN A 333 8.32 -4.72 14.49
C ASN A 333 9.16 -5.59 15.42
N ASP A 334 8.77 -6.85 15.59
CA ASP A 334 9.46 -7.77 16.51
C ASP A 334 10.88 -8.08 16.00
N ASP A 335 11.07 -8.23 14.71
CA ASP A 335 12.37 -8.54 14.12
C ASP A 335 13.30 -7.32 14.13
N TYR A 336 12.77 -6.11 13.87
CA TYR A 336 13.55 -4.88 13.97
C TYR A 336 14.06 -4.60 15.39
N LYS A 337 13.26 -4.86 16.42
CA LYS A 337 13.69 -4.73 17.83
C LYS A 337 14.81 -5.68 18.17
N LYS A 338 14.76 -6.93 17.70
CA LYS A 338 15.81 -7.93 17.94
C LYS A 338 17.16 -7.57 17.33
N ASP A 339 17.15 -6.89 16.17
CA ASP A 339 18.38 -6.46 15.50
C ASP A 339 19.03 -5.25 16.20
N LYS A 340 18.22 -4.41 16.85
CA LYS A 340 18.73 -3.30 17.67
C LYS A 340 19.38 -3.77 18.98
N ASP A 341 18.80 -4.78 19.61
CA ASP A 341 19.33 -5.34 20.87
C ASP A 341 20.65 -6.12 20.67
N LYS A 342 21.03 -6.41 19.41
CA LYS A 342 22.29 -7.10 19.07
C LYS A 342 23.43 -6.17 18.67
N LYS A 343 23.17 -4.87 18.51
CA LYS A 343 24.16 -3.83 18.22
C LYS A 343 24.46 -2.99 19.46
#